data_9b0fa6bfcf3fb3d2426c1ce06852d891
#
_entry.id   9b0fa6bfcf3fb3d2426c1ce06852d891
#
_cell.length_a   1.000
_cell.length_b   1.000
_cell.length_c   1.000
_cell.angle_alpha   90.00
_cell.angle_beta   90.00
_cell.angle_gamma   90.00
#
_symmetry.space_group_name_H-M   'P 1'
#
loop_
_entity.id
_entity.type
_entity.pdbx_description
1 polymer ?
#
loop_
_entity_poly.entity_id
_entity_poly.type
_entity_poly.pdbx_seq_one_letter_code
_entity_poly.pdbx_strand_id
1 'polypeptide(L)'
;MRGLLAGKEALKAFYARYSAFVNAFLRFITAFAAVFLINQNIGLMPKLSGGLVPLFAGIICAFLPFGAIAFLIGIFLLAQLFAASMEVALITLVFLLIVVLLYYGFQPGDSAYLIVTPILFFLKMPFAVPMILGLTGSLVSVIPMSCGIFLYYVILYVKQNGSFLAGSEQTEITQMLAQVIKNLLANPAMLVMIAACCLGALTVCVLKKLSINYSWGIAIGACLLYTSDAADDT
;
A
#
# COMPACT_ATOMS: atom_id res chain seq x y z
N MET A 1 -21.99 23.86 16.93
CA MET A 1 -20.64 24.23 16.47
C MET A 1 -19.62 24.30 17.63
N ARG A 2 -19.93 24.84 18.81
CA ARG A 2 -19.00 24.91 19.97
C ARG A 2 -18.51 23.54 20.46
N GLY A 3 -19.35 22.51 20.49
CA GLY A 3 -18.97 21.16 20.93
C GLY A 3 -17.95 20.46 19.99
N LEU A 4 -18.06 20.65 18.67
CA LEU A 4 -17.10 20.12 17.69
C LEU A 4 -15.72 20.80 17.79
N LEU A 5 -15.71 22.11 18.07
CA LEU A 5 -14.48 22.86 18.29
C LEU A 5 -13.78 22.43 19.58
N ALA A 6 -14.53 22.28 20.67
CA ALA A 6 -14.00 21.77 21.94
C ALA A 6 -13.46 20.34 21.83
N GLY A 7 -14.13 19.46 21.08
CA GLY A 7 -13.65 18.11 20.76
C GLY A 7 -12.35 18.12 19.97
N LYS A 8 -12.24 19.00 18.96
CA LYS A 8 -11.02 19.16 18.16
C LYS A 8 -9.83 19.66 18.99
N GLU A 9 -10.08 20.61 19.90
CA GLU A 9 -9.03 21.11 20.81
C GLU A 9 -8.59 20.06 21.82
N ALA A 10 -9.52 19.29 22.38
CA ALA A 10 -9.23 18.19 23.29
C ALA A 10 -8.41 17.08 22.58
N LEU A 11 -8.76 16.75 21.34
CA LEU A 11 -8.00 15.79 20.53
C LEU A 11 -6.58 16.29 20.21
N LYS A 12 -6.44 17.57 19.87
CA LYS A 12 -5.12 18.19 19.64
C LYS A 12 -4.27 18.19 20.92
N ALA A 13 -4.85 18.51 22.05
CA ALA A 13 -4.16 18.51 23.33
C ALA A 13 -3.74 17.09 23.74
N PHE A 14 -4.61 16.10 23.53
CA PHE A 14 -4.30 14.69 23.76
C PHE A 14 -3.16 14.21 22.84
N TYR A 15 -3.24 14.51 21.54
CA TYR A 15 -2.19 14.17 20.60
C TYR A 15 -0.85 14.84 20.94
N ALA A 16 -0.85 16.12 21.30
CA ALA A 16 0.35 16.84 21.69
C ALA A 16 1.01 16.22 22.94
N ARG A 17 0.20 15.72 23.90
CA ARG A 17 0.69 15.12 25.13
C ARG A 17 1.20 13.69 24.96
N TYR A 18 0.56 12.90 24.07
CA TYR A 18 0.83 11.48 23.87
C TYR A 18 1.31 11.14 22.45
N SER A 19 1.90 12.09 21.72
CA SER A 19 2.29 11.93 20.33
C SER A 19 3.19 10.71 20.06
N ALA A 20 4.15 10.44 20.95
CA ALA A 20 5.03 9.29 20.83
C ALA A 20 4.28 7.96 20.92
N PHE A 21 3.32 7.86 21.86
CA PHE A 21 2.51 6.66 22.04
C PHE A 21 1.52 6.44 20.89
N VAL A 22 0.86 7.50 20.44
CA VAL A 22 -0.08 7.44 19.31
C VAL A 22 0.65 7.04 18.03
N ASN A 23 1.84 7.60 17.78
CA ASN A 23 2.63 7.24 16.61
C ASN A 23 3.12 5.79 16.68
N ALA A 24 3.56 5.30 17.85
CA ALA A 24 3.96 3.90 18.03
C ALA A 24 2.76 2.96 17.80
N PHE A 25 1.58 3.32 18.28
CA PHE A 25 0.34 2.56 18.10
C PHE A 25 -0.10 2.51 16.63
N LEU A 26 -0.01 3.64 15.92
CA LEU A 26 -0.29 3.67 14.47
C LEU A 26 0.68 2.79 13.67
N ARG A 27 1.97 2.84 14.01
CA ARG A 27 2.99 1.97 13.40
C ARG A 27 2.72 0.49 13.66
N PHE A 28 2.34 0.16 14.90
CA PHE A 28 1.93 -1.20 15.26
C PHE A 28 0.76 -1.68 14.39
N ILE A 29 -0.33 -0.90 14.34
CA ILE A 29 -1.53 -1.28 13.57
C ILE A 29 -1.22 -1.44 12.10
N THR A 30 -0.48 -0.52 11.49
CA THR A 30 -0.14 -0.59 10.05
C THR A 30 0.73 -1.80 9.74
N ALA A 31 1.74 -2.10 10.55
CA ALA A 31 2.60 -3.26 10.37
C ALA A 31 1.83 -4.57 10.61
N PHE A 32 1.04 -4.64 11.67
CA PHE A 32 0.20 -5.80 11.97
C PHE A 32 -0.77 -6.09 10.82
N ALA A 33 -1.50 -5.07 10.34
CA ALA A 33 -2.44 -5.21 9.24
C ALA A 33 -1.73 -5.66 7.95
N ALA A 34 -0.57 -5.08 7.61
CA ALA A 34 0.18 -5.46 6.43
C ALA A 34 0.62 -6.93 6.47
N VAL A 35 1.28 -7.36 7.55
CA VAL A 35 1.77 -8.74 7.70
C VAL A 35 0.60 -9.73 7.75
N PHE A 36 -0.48 -9.38 8.45
CA PHE A 36 -1.68 -10.20 8.53
C PHE A 36 -2.33 -10.41 7.15
N LEU A 37 -2.46 -9.33 6.35
CA LEU A 37 -3.01 -9.41 5.01
C LEU A 37 -2.11 -10.21 4.05
N ILE A 38 -0.80 -10.04 4.14
CA ILE A 38 0.15 -10.85 3.36
C ILE A 38 -0.01 -12.32 3.71
N ASN A 39 -0.07 -12.67 5.00
CA ASN A 39 -0.27 -14.05 5.44
C ASN A 39 -1.60 -14.63 4.98
N GLN A 40 -2.70 -13.87 5.01
CA GLN A 40 -3.99 -14.34 4.55
C GLN A 40 -4.07 -14.54 3.03
N ASN A 41 -3.34 -13.74 2.26
CA ASN A 41 -3.44 -13.77 0.80
C ASN A 41 -2.38 -14.64 0.15
N ILE A 42 -1.20 -14.75 0.70
CA ILE A 42 -0.10 -15.59 0.18
C ILE A 42 0.02 -16.85 1.04
N GLY A 43 0.35 -16.73 2.31
CA GLY A 43 0.33 -17.78 3.35
C GLY A 43 1.01 -19.12 3.01
N LEU A 44 1.91 -19.14 2.02
CA LEU A 44 2.48 -20.37 1.46
C LEU A 44 3.62 -20.95 2.31
N MET A 45 4.15 -20.16 3.23
CA MET A 45 5.21 -20.61 4.14
C MET A 45 4.59 -21.00 5.50
N PRO A 46 4.43 -22.30 5.83
CA PRO A 46 3.74 -22.75 7.06
C PRO A 46 4.36 -22.19 8.34
N LYS A 47 5.69 -21.99 8.36
CA LYS A 47 6.43 -21.47 9.52
C LYS A 47 6.16 -19.99 9.78
N LEU A 48 5.85 -19.20 8.72
CA LEU A 48 5.62 -17.76 8.78
C LEU A 48 4.13 -17.38 8.72
N SER A 49 3.25 -18.32 8.37
CA SER A 49 1.79 -18.10 8.31
C SER A 49 1.08 -18.22 9.67
N GLY A 50 1.81 -18.52 10.74
CA GLY A 50 1.26 -18.61 12.09
C GLY A 50 0.66 -17.27 12.55
N GLY A 51 -0.50 -17.33 13.24
CA GLY A 51 -1.21 -16.14 13.72
C GLY A 51 -0.43 -15.24 14.69
N LEU A 52 0.64 -15.76 15.28
CA LEU A 52 1.53 -14.99 16.17
C LEU A 52 2.53 -14.10 15.42
N VAL A 53 2.87 -14.45 14.17
CA VAL A 53 3.87 -13.71 13.37
C VAL A 53 3.47 -12.25 13.12
N PRO A 54 2.23 -11.92 12.72
CA PRO A 54 1.79 -10.54 12.59
C PRO A 54 1.89 -9.74 13.89
N LEU A 55 1.63 -10.38 15.03
CA LEU A 55 1.68 -9.74 16.33
C LEU A 55 3.12 -9.40 16.72
N PHE A 56 4.06 -10.32 16.59
CA PHE A 56 5.48 -10.06 16.84
C PHE A 56 6.04 -9.01 15.88
N ALA A 57 5.72 -9.11 14.58
CA ALA A 57 6.10 -8.10 13.60
C ALA A 57 5.58 -6.71 13.95
N GLY A 58 4.31 -6.61 14.38
CA GLY A 58 3.70 -5.37 14.83
C GLY A 58 4.44 -4.76 16.02
N ILE A 59 4.76 -5.57 17.05
CA ILE A 59 5.49 -5.11 18.25
C ILE A 59 6.87 -4.56 17.88
N ILE A 60 7.62 -5.28 17.04
CA ILE A 60 8.95 -4.84 16.59
C ILE A 60 8.83 -3.52 15.81
N CYS A 61 7.87 -3.45 14.88
CA CYS A 61 7.65 -2.28 14.04
C CYS A 61 7.16 -1.05 14.80
N ALA A 62 6.53 -1.20 15.97
CA ALA A 62 6.09 -0.08 16.79
C ALA A 62 7.23 0.88 17.18
N PHE A 63 8.44 0.36 17.32
CA PHE A 63 9.63 1.13 17.69
C PHE A 63 10.45 1.64 16.49
N LEU A 64 10.16 1.17 15.26
CA LEU A 64 10.91 1.56 14.06
C LEU A 64 10.27 2.75 13.33
N PRO A 65 11.06 3.54 12.59
CA PRO A 65 10.53 4.55 11.68
C PRO A 65 9.80 3.89 10.50
N PHE A 66 8.84 4.60 9.89
CA PHE A 66 8.03 4.07 8.76
C PHE A 66 8.88 3.55 7.59
N GLY A 67 10.02 4.16 7.30
CA GLY A 67 10.95 3.67 6.26
C GLY A 67 11.49 2.28 6.56
N ALA A 68 11.90 2.01 7.80
CA ALA A 68 12.37 0.70 8.21
C ALA A 68 11.23 -0.34 8.25
N ILE A 69 10.00 0.09 8.60
CA ILE A 69 8.80 -0.76 8.56
C ILE A 69 8.52 -1.21 7.13
N ALA A 70 8.56 -0.28 6.15
CA ALA A 70 8.37 -0.60 4.74
C ALA A 70 9.39 -1.62 4.24
N PHE A 71 10.66 -1.45 4.63
CA PHE A 71 11.74 -2.37 4.29
C PHE A 71 11.53 -3.77 4.90
N LEU A 72 11.17 -3.85 6.19
CA LEU A 72 10.86 -5.11 6.86
C LEU A 72 9.68 -5.85 6.23
N ILE A 73 8.59 -5.13 5.93
CA ILE A 73 7.42 -5.71 5.25
C ILE A 73 7.81 -6.19 3.85
N GLY A 74 8.67 -5.44 3.13
CA GLY A 74 9.20 -5.84 1.84
C GLY A 74 10.00 -7.15 1.91
N ILE A 75 10.89 -7.30 2.88
CA ILE A 75 11.64 -8.54 3.13
C ILE A 75 10.68 -9.70 3.47
N PHE A 76 9.68 -9.44 4.32
CA PHE A 76 8.69 -10.44 4.68
C PHE A 76 7.87 -10.90 3.47
N LEU A 77 7.46 -9.95 2.62
CA LEU A 77 6.78 -10.24 1.35
C LEU A 77 7.66 -11.09 0.43
N LEU A 78 8.93 -10.73 0.26
CA LEU A 78 9.87 -11.51 -0.55
C LEU A 78 10.05 -12.93 -0.03
N ALA A 79 10.16 -13.12 1.28
CA ALA A 79 10.28 -14.45 1.89
C ALA A 79 9.05 -15.33 1.59
N GLN A 80 7.85 -14.75 1.65
CA GLN A 80 6.61 -15.43 1.30
C GLN A 80 6.53 -15.75 -0.21
N LEU A 81 6.93 -14.81 -1.06
CA LEU A 81 6.94 -15.00 -2.52
C LEU A 81 7.98 -16.01 -2.95
N PHE A 82 9.15 -16.04 -2.30
CA PHE A 82 10.19 -17.03 -2.58
C PHE A 82 9.73 -18.46 -2.27
N ALA A 83 8.88 -18.62 -1.26
CA ALA A 83 8.26 -19.92 -0.96
C ALA A 83 7.16 -20.30 -1.97
N ALA A 84 6.61 -19.33 -2.70
CA ALA A 84 5.60 -19.55 -3.73
C ALA A 84 6.22 -19.88 -5.08
N SER A 85 7.15 -19.05 -5.55
CA SER A 85 7.84 -19.15 -6.83
C SER A 85 9.08 -18.26 -6.82
N MET A 86 10.21 -18.82 -7.25
CA MET A 86 11.48 -18.10 -7.34
C MET A 86 11.41 -16.97 -8.37
N GLU A 87 10.68 -17.19 -9.48
CA GLU A 87 10.55 -16.25 -10.59
C GLU A 87 9.79 -14.98 -10.16
N VAL A 88 8.66 -15.15 -9.50
CA VAL A 88 7.86 -14.02 -8.98
C VAL A 88 8.62 -13.27 -7.89
N ALA A 89 9.33 -13.99 -7.02
CA ALA A 89 10.17 -13.39 -5.99
C ALA A 89 11.28 -12.52 -6.60
N LEU A 90 11.90 -12.97 -7.69
CA LEU A 90 12.98 -12.27 -8.37
C LEU A 90 12.47 -10.99 -9.06
N ILE A 91 11.31 -11.05 -9.73
CA ILE A 91 10.66 -9.87 -10.31
C ILE A 91 10.31 -8.86 -9.22
N THR A 92 9.72 -9.35 -8.12
CA THR A 92 9.34 -8.49 -6.99
C THR A 92 10.55 -7.90 -6.30
N LEU A 93 11.66 -8.63 -6.21
CA LEU A 93 12.93 -8.14 -5.67
C LEU A 93 13.46 -6.97 -6.50
N VAL A 94 13.52 -7.11 -7.83
CA VAL A 94 13.95 -6.03 -8.74
C VAL A 94 13.05 -4.81 -8.58
N PHE A 95 11.73 -5.04 -8.52
CA PHE A 95 10.77 -3.96 -8.33
C PHE A 95 10.93 -3.27 -6.97
N LEU A 96 11.09 -4.02 -5.88
CA LEU A 96 11.36 -3.46 -4.55
C LEU A 96 12.66 -2.66 -4.52
N LEU A 97 13.69 -3.11 -5.25
CA LEU A 97 14.94 -2.37 -5.36
C LEU A 97 14.72 -1.03 -6.07
N ILE A 98 13.93 -1.00 -7.15
CA ILE A 98 13.54 0.24 -7.82
C ILE A 98 12.76 1.16 -6.86
N VAL A 99 11.81 0.61 -6.10
CA VAL A 99 11.05 1.37 -5.09
C VAL A 99 11.96 1.97 -4.03
N VAL A 100 12.93 1.19 -3.53
CA VAL A 100 13.91 1.67 -2.54
C VAL A 100 14.76 2.81 -3.11
N LEU A 101 15.24 2.67 -4.36
CA LEU A 101 16.01 3.72 -5.04
C LEU A 101 15.17 5.00 -5.24
N LEU A 102 13.93 4.86 -5.69
CA LEU A 102 12.99 5.97 -5.84
C LEU A 102 12.68 6.63 -4.49
N TYR A 103 12.48 5.83 -3.44
CA TYR A 103 12.23 6.33 -2.09
C TYR A 103 13.39 7.16 -1.56
N TYR A 104 14.63 6.63 -1.64
CA TYR A 104 15.80 7.38 -1.19
C TYR A 104 16.12 8.60 -2.06
N GLY A 105 15.79 8.55 -3.36
CA GLY A 105 16.05 9.64 -4.29
C GLY A 105 15.07 10.80 -4.20
N PHE A 106 13.79 10.55 -3.89
CA PHE A 106 12.75 11.56 -4.03
C PHE A 106 12.10 12.00 -2.72
N GLN A 107 11.77 11.11 -1.78
CA GLN A 107 11.07 11.53 -0.56
C GLN A 107 11.11 10.52 0.59
N PRO A 108 12.07 10.61 1.50
CA PRO A 108 12.18 9.66 2.63
C PRO A 108 11.06 9.78 3.69
N GLY A 109 10.18 10.79 3.62
CA GLY A 109 9.08 11.01 4.59
C GLY A 109 7.81 10.20 4.34
N ASP A 110 7.55 9.79 3.11
CA ASP A 110 6.22 9.32 2.65
C ASP A 110 6.09 7.79 2.53
N SER A 111 6.97 7.02 3.15
CA SER A 111 6.94 5.54 3.16
C SER A 111 5.65 4.95 3.74
N ALA A 112 4.93 5.70 4.57
CA ALA A 112 3.64 5.27 5.11
C ALA A 112 2.64 4.97 3.99
N TYR A 113 2.62 5.75 2.90
CA TYR A 113 1.69 5.54 1.78
C TYR A 113 1.96 4.24 1.02
N LEU A 114 3.23 3.81 0.93
CA LEU A 114 3.61 2.54 0.33
C LEU A 114 2.97 1.35 1.03
N ILE A 115 2.83 1.41 2.36
CA ILE A 115 2.28 0.34 3.19
C ILE A 115 0.76 0.45 3.27
N VAL A 116 0.24 1.66 3.48
CA VAL A 116 -1.20 1.91 3.66
C VAL A 116 -1.99 1.63 2.38
N THR A 117 -1.42 1.93 1.20
CA THR A 117 -2.08 1.72 -0.09
C THR A 117 -2.52 0.26 -0.30
N PRO A 118 -1.65 -0.77 -0.25
CA PRO A 118 -2.10 -2.14 -0.44
C PRO A 118 -3.07 -2.61 0.66
N ILE A 119 -2.93 -2.11 1.90
CA ILE A 119 -3.87 -2.43 2.99
C ILE A 119 -5.29 -1.97 2.62
N LEU A 120 -5.44 -0.73 2.17
CA LEU A 120 -6.74 -0.17 1.80
C LEU A 120 -7.37 -0.88 0.58
N PHE A 121 -6.55 -1.30 -0.37
CA PHE A 121 -7.01 -2.11 -1.51
C PHE A 121 -7.54 -3.47 -1.06
N PHE A 122 -6.85 -4.16 -0.14
CA PHE A 122 -7.35 -5.42 0.42
C PHE A 122 -8.63 -5.25 1.24
N LEU A 123 -8.81 -4.09 1.87
CA LEU A 123 -10.05 -3.73 2.58
C LEU A 123 -11.18 -3.33 1.61
N LYS A 124 -10.97 -3.43 0.29
CA LYS A 124 -11.93 -3.01 -0.75
C LYS A 124 -12.35 -1.53 -0.64
N MET A 125 -11.41 -0.68 -0.24
CA MET A 125 -11.61 0.77 -0.12
C MET A 125 -10.60 1.56 -0.96
N PRO A 126 -10.51 1.34 -2.31
CA PRO A 126 -9.51 1.98 -3.16
C PRO A 126 -9.66 3.51 -3.19
N PHE A 127 -10.90 4.02 -3.06
CA PHE A 127 -11.20 5.46 -3.03
C PHE A 127 -10.57 6.20 -1.84
N ALA A 128 -10.31 5.51 -0.74
CA ALA A 128 -9.69 6.12 0.43
C ALA A 128 -8.21 6.49 0.19
N VAL A 129 -7.53 5.78 -0.70
CA VAL A 129 -6.11 6.01 -1.00
C VAL A 129 -5.85 7.41 -1.56
N PRO A 130 -6.45 7.83 -2.69
CA PRO A 130 -6.21 9.16 -3.25
C PRO A 130 -6.73 10.27 -2.33
N MET A 131 -7.78 10.00 -1.53
CA MET A 131 -8.32 10.95 -0.58
C MET A 131 -7.32 11.21 0.57
N ILE A 132 -6.80 10.16 1.21
CA ILE A 132 -5.81 10.29 2.28
C ILE A 132 -4.55 10.98 1.76
N LEU A 133 -4.04 10.53 0.62
CA LEU A 133 -2.83 11.07 0.03
C LEU A 133 -3.00 12.54 -0.40
N GLY A 134 -4.10 12.87 -1.06
CA GLY A 134 -4.37 14.24 -1.50
C GLY A 134 -4.49 15.22 -0.33
N LEU A 135 -5.09 14.79 0.80
CA LEU A 135 -5.28 15.62 1.99
C LEU A 135 -4.01 15.77 2.83
N THR A 136 -3.21 14.72 2.97
CA THR A 136 -2.06 14.69 3.90
C THR A 136 -0.72 14.75 3.18
N GLY A 137 -0.62 14.21 1.96
CA GLY A 137 0.60 14.11 1.19
C GLY A 137 0.93 15.34 0.33
N SER A 138 1.96 15.16 -0.48
CA SER A 138 2.42 16.08 -1.52
C SER A 138 2.22 15.45 -2.91
N LEU A 139 2.43 16.23 -3.99
CA LEU A 139 2.35 15.69 -5.36
C LEU A 139 3.34 14.54 -5.61
N VAL A 140 4.48 14.57 -4.93
CA VAL A 140 5.51 13.51 -5.04
C VAL A 140 5.08 12.21 -4.37
N SER A 141 4.19 12.28 -3.38
CA SER A 141 3.65 11.10 -2.67
C SER A 141 2.82 10.18 -3.57
N VAL A 142 2.48 10.62 -4.78
CA VAL A 142 1.85 9.78 -5.82
C VAL A 142 2.76 8.62 -6.23
N ILE A 143 4.08 8.79 -6.17
CA ILE A 143 5.05 7.73 -6.53
C ILE A 143 4.95 6.53 -5.57
N PRO A 144 5.11 6.67 -4.24
CA PRO A 144 4.96 5.55 -3.31
C PRO A 144 3.55 4.94 -3.32
N MET A 145 2.51 5.73 -3.61
CA MET A 145 1.15 5.24 -3.80
C MET A 145 1.07 4.28 -5.00
N SER A 146 1.57 4.68 -6.17
CA SER A 146 1.57 3.85 -7.39
C SER A 146 2.35 2.54 -7.17
N CYS A 147 3.49 2.62 -6.46
CA CYS A 147 4.24 1.44 -6.06
C CYS A 147 3.44 0.51 -5.13
N GLY A 148 2.68 1.08 -4.20
CA GLY A 148 1.80 0.30 -3.32
C GLY A 148 0.68 -0.41 -4.07
N ILE A 149 0.08 0.23 -5.09
CA ILE A 149 -0.91 -0.41 -5.97
C ILE A 149 -0.27 -1.57 -6.73
N PHE A 150 0.92 -1.38 -7.28
CA PHE A 150 1.64 -2.45 -7.96
C PHE A 150 1.88 -3.66 -7.04
N LEU A 151 2.35 -3.43 -5.80
CA LEU A 151 2.54 -4.50 -4.81
C LEU A 151 1.24 -5.26 -4.51
N TYR A 152 0.11 -4.55 -4.42
CA TYR A 152 -1.20 -5.18 -4.28
C TYR A 152 -1.49 -6.14 -5.43
N TYR A 153 -1.29 -5.71 -6.69
CA TYR A 153 -1.53 -6.56 -7.86
C TYR A 153 -0.56 -7.73 -7.96
N VAL A 154 0.69 -7.58 -7.50
CA VAL A 154 1.63 -8.70 -7.39
C VAL A 154 1.10 -9.76 -6.41
N ILE A 155 0.66 -9.35 -5.24
CA ILE A 155 0.09 -10.25 -4.23
C ILE A 155 -1.16 -10.95 -4.77
N LEU A 156 -2.02 -10.19 -5.46
CA LEU A 156 -3.24 -10.72 -6.08
C LEU A 156 -2.92 -11.75 -7.17
N TYR A 157 -1.93 -11.47 -8.02
CA TYR A 157 -1.46 -12.40 -9.05
C TYR A 157 -0.96 -13.72 -8.45
N VAL A 158 -0.15 -13.64 -7.40
CA VAL A 158 0.34 -14.85 -6.70
C VAL A 158 -0.80 -15.63 -6.07
N LYS A 159 -1.77 -14.93 -5.46
CA LYS A 159 -2.96 -15.58 -4.89
C LYS A 159 -3.77 -16.33 -5.94
N GLN A 160 -3.92 -15.77 -7.13
CA GLN A 160 -4.72 -16.39 -8.22
C GLN A 160 -3.98 -17.54 -8.92
N ASN A 161 -2.66 -17.46 -9.02
CA ASN A 161 -1.84 -18.41 -9.76
C ASN A 161 -0.94 -19.29 -8.88
N GLY A 162 -1.12 -19.30 -7.56
CA GLY A 162 -0.23 -19.97 -6.61
C GLY A 162 -0.07 -21.47 -6.86
N SER A 163 -1.12 -22.18 -7.25
CA SER A 163 -1.07 -23.61 -7.59
C SER A 163 -0.30 -23.89 -8.89
N PHE A 164 -0.40 -22.99 -9.86
CA PHE A 164 0.34 -23.10 -11.13
C PHE A 164 1.83 -22.79 -10.91
N LEU A 165 2.13 -21.78 -10.09
CA LEU A 165 3.49 -21.37 -9.78
C LEU A 165 4.26 -22.42 -8.96
N ALA A 166 3.57 -23.15 -8.07
CA ALA A 166 4.18 -24.21 -7.25
C ALA A 166 4.42 -25.53 -8.00
N GLY A 167 3.77 -25.74 -9.15
CA GLY A 167 3.84 -27.00 -9.91
C GLY A 167 4.76 -27.00 -11.14
N SER A 168 5.38 -25.89 -11.47
CA SER A 168 6.11 -25.71 -12.75
C SER A 168 7.61 -26.00 -12.66
N GLU A 169 7.98 -27.19 -12.19
CA GLU A 169 9.40 -27.61 -12.11
C GLU A 169 10.11 -27.80 -13.48
N GLN A 170 9.39 -27.73 -14.61
CA GLN A 170 9.96 -28.10 -15.92
C GLN A 170 9.86 -27.04 -17.01
N THR A 171 9.32 -25.85 -16.74
CA THR A 171 9.28 -24.78 -17.76
C THR A 171 10.55 -23.94 -17.69
N GLU A 172 11.13 -23.57 -18.85
CA GLU A 172 12.30 -22.69 -18.89
C GLU A 172 12.03 -21.39 -18.14
N ILE A 173 12.85 -21.08 -17.14
CA ILE A 173 12.77 -19.91 -16.26
C ILE A 173 12.55 -18.62 -17.07
N THR A 174 13.19 -18.49 -18.23
CA THR A 174 13.07 -17.33 -19.12
C THR A 174 11.67 -17.13 -19.70
N GLN A 175 10.98 -18.21 -20.07
CA GLN A 175 9.61 -18.13 -20.60
C GLN A 175 8.62 -17.79 -19.52
N MET A 176 8.80 -18.34 -18.33
CA MET A 176 7.96 -18.06 -17.18
C MET A 176 8.12 -16.62 -16.70
N LEU A 177 9.35 -16.11 -16.62
CA LEU A 177 9.64 -14.70 -16.35
C LEU A 177 8.96 -13.77 -17.36
N ALA A 178 9.07 -14.06 -18.66
CA ALA A 178 8.45 -13.25 -19.71
C ALA A 178 6.92 -13.25 -19.58
N GLN A 179 6.31 -14.38 -19.25
CA GLN A 179 4.86 -14.51 -19.08
C GLN A 179 4.37 -13.77 -17.83
N VAL A 180 5.09 -13.87 -16.71
CA VAL A 180 4.75 -13.15 -15.46
C VAL A 180 4.87 -11.64 -15.67
N ILE A 181 5.96 -11.18 -16.30
CA ILE A 181 6.15 -9.75 -16.61
C ILE A 181 5.02 -9.26 -17.53
N LYS A 182 4.69 -10.00 -18.59
CA LYS A 182 3.62 -9.64 -19.51
C LYS A 182 2.26 -9.57 -18.81
N ASN A 183 1.94 -10.55 -17.97
CA ASN A 183 0.66 -10.60 -17.27
C ASN A 183 0.55 -9.55 -16.17
N LEU A 184 1.63 -9.19 -15.49
CA LEU A 184 1.65 -8.13 -14.47
C LEU A 184 1.65 -6.73 -15.09
N LEU A 185 2.58 -6.45 -16.03
CA LEU A 185 2.73 -5.10 -16.59
C LEU A 185 1.67 -4.75 -17.64
N ALA A 186 1.13 -5.75 -18.36
CA ALA A 186 0.07 -5.55 -19.33
C ALA A 186 -1.34 -5.71 -18.74
N ASN A 187 -1.48 -5.79 -17.41
CA ASN A 187 -2.79 -5.89 -16.76
C ASN A 187 -3.52 -4.54 -16.89
N PRO A 188 -4.58 -4.45 -17.71
CA PRO A 188 -5.30 -3.20 -17.95
C PRO A 188 -5.94 -2.68 -16.66
N ALA A 189 -6.46 -3.56 -15.81
CA ALA A 189 -7.08 -3.19 -14.54
C ALA A 189 -6.08 -2.48 -13.62
N MET A 190 -4.82 -2.96 -13.53
CA MET A 190 -3.78 -2.32 -12.75
C MET A 190 -3.47 -0.91 -13.28
N LEU A 191 -3.31 -0.76 -14.60
CA LEU A 191 -2.96 0.52 -15.22
C LEU A 191 -4.07 1.55 -15.05
N VAL A 192 -5.32 1.15 -15.27
CA VAL A 192 -6.50 2.00 -15.06
C VAL A 192 -6.60 2.43 -13.60
N MET A 193 -6.40 1.51 -12.66
CA MET A 193 -6.47 1.82 -11.23
C MET A 193 -5.35 2.77 -10.78
N ILE A 194 -4.12 2.59 -11.28
CA ILE A 194 -3.02 3.54 -11.01
C ILE A 194 -3.37 4.92 -11.58
N ALA A 195 -3.83 4.99 -12.82
CA ALA A 195 -4.20 6.25 -13.45
C ALA A 195 -5.34 6.95 -12.70
N ALA A 196 -6.39 6.22 -12.32
CA ALA A 196 -7.52 6.73 -11.54
C ALA A 196 -7.08 7.27 -10.17
N CYS A 197 -6.27 6.53 -9.43
CA CYS A 197 -5.77 6.98 -8.15
C CYS A 197 -4.82 8.19 -8.27
N CYS A 198 -3.97 8.22 -9.30
CA CYS A 198 -3.11 9.37 -9.58
C CYS A 198 -3.91 10.62 -9.89
N LEU A 199 -4.89 10.54 -10.80
CA LEU A 199 -5.76 11.66 -11.13
C LEU A 199 -6.60 12.10 -9.92
N GLY A 200 -7.14 11.16 -9.16
CA GLY A 200 -7.86 11.44 -7.92
C GLY A 200 -7.00 12.18 -6.89
N ALA A 201 -5.77 11.72 -6.66
CA ALA A 201 -4.84 12.38 -5.76
C ALA A 201 -4.44 13.79 -6.25
N LEU A 202 -4.20 13.95 -7.55
CA LEU A 202 -3.88 15.24 -8.16
C LEU A 202 -5.05 16.22 -8.01
N THR A 203 -6.29 15.79 -8.29
CA THR A 203 -7.48 16.64 -8.14
C THR A 203 -7.66 17.10 -6.69
N VAL A 204 -7.51 16.20 -5.71
CA VAL A 204 -7.59 16.55 -4.29
C VAL A 204 -6.46 17.52 -3.88
N CYS A 205 -5.23 17.30 -4.35
CA CYS A 205 -4.10 18.19 -4.08
C CYS A 205 -4.32 19.60 -4.67
N VAL A 206 -4.87 19.69 -5.88
CA VAL A 206 -5.17 20.97 -6.53
C VAL A 206 -6.30 21.69 -5.78
N LEU A 207 -7.40 20.99 -5.50
CA LEU A 207 -8.55 21.55 -4.77
C LEU A 207 -8.17 22.03 -3.36
N LYS A 208 -7.25 21.33 -2.68
CA LYS A 208 -6.72 21.74 -1.38
C LYS A 208 -5.99 23.08 -1.45
N LYS A 209 -5.33 23.39 -2.58
CA LYS A 209 -4.62 24.67 -2.79
C LYS A 209 -5.55 25.82 -3.18
N LEU A 210 -6.74 25.52 -3.71
CA LEU A 210 -7.72 26.53 -4.06
C LEU A 210 -8.40 27.07 -2.77
N SER A 211 -8.42 28.39 -2.63
CA SER A 211 -9.07 29.09 -1.51
C SER A 211 -10.61 29.17 -1.69
N ILE A 212 -11.27 28.04 -1.95
CA ILE A 212 -12.71 27.97 -2.15
C ILE A 212 -13.37 27.45 -0.88
N ASN A 213 -14.44 28.14 -0.42
CA ASN A 213 -15.29 27.64 0.63
C ASN A 213 -15.85 26.27 0.21
N TYR A 214 -15.73 25.23 1.09
CA TYR A 214 -16.12 23.84 0.82
C TYR A 214 -15.22 23.04 -0.14
N SER A 215 -13.98 23.45 -0.41
CA SER A 215 -13.02 22.70 -1.23
C SER A 215 -12.86 21.22 -0.80
N TRP A 216 -12.98 20.94 0.49
CA TRP A 216 -12.94 19.59 1.06
C TRP A 216 -14.11 18.70 0.62
N GLY A 217 -15.33 19.23 0.61
CA GLY A 217 -16.51 18.49 0.17
C GLY A 217 -16.48 18.15 -1.32
N ILE A 218 -16.03 19.11 -2.13
CA ILE A 218 -15.87 18.94 -3.58
C ILE A 218 -14.77 17.92 -3.88
N ALA A 219 -13.65 17.96 -3.15
CA ALA A 219 -12.55 17.01 -3.31
C ALA A 219 -12.96 15.57 -2.97
N ILE A 220 -13.72 15.38 -1.89
CA ILE A 220 -14.24 14.06 -1.50
C ILE A 220 -15.23 13.54 -2.53
N GLY A 221 -16.17 14.38 -2.98
CA GLY A 221 -17.16 14.01 -3.99
C GLY A 221 -16.54 13.63 -5.34
N ALA A 222 -15.59 14.41 -5.83
CA ALA A 222 -14.87 14.13 -7.07
C ALA A 222 -14.06 12.83 -6.98
N CYS A 223 -13.40 12.57 -5.84
CA CYS A 223 -12.64 11.37 -5.63
C CYS A 223 -13.52 10.11 -5.59
N LEU A 224 -14.67 10.18 -4.90
CA LEU A 224 -15.62 9.07 -4.81
C LEU A 224 -16.20 8.72 -6.19
N LEU A 225 -16.63 9.71 -6.97
CA LEU A 225 -17.16 9.48 -8.31
C LEU A 225 -16.13 8.83 -9.24
N TYR A 226 -14.90 9.36 -9.26
CA TYR A 226 -13.88 8.89 -10.19
C TYR A 226 -13.38 7.48 -9.88
N THR A 227 -13.26 7.13 -8.60
CA THR A 227 -12.80 5.79 -8.20
C THR A 227 -13.91 4.75 -8.20
N SER A 228 -15.18 5.17 -8.07
CA SER A 228 -16.35 4.27 -8.23
C SER A 228 -16.45 3.80 -9.67
N ASP A 229 -16.41 4.71 -10.65
CA ASP A 229 -16.47 4.36 -12.07
C ASP A 229 -15.29 3.44 -12.48
N ALA A 230 -14.09 3.71 -11.99
CA ALA A 230 -12.92 2.86 -12.28
C ALA A 230 -12.98 1.48 -11.61
N ALA A 231 -13.76 1.31 -10.54
CA ALA A 231 -13.93 0.03 -9.85
C ALA A 231 -15.04 -0.81 -10.48
N ASP A 232 -16.04 -0.19 -11.12
CA ASP A 232 -17.14 -0.88 -11.81
C ASP A 232 -16.71 -1.41 -13.18
N ASP A 233 -15.66 -0.82 -13.80
CA ASP A 233 -15.11 -1.22 -15.10
C ASP A 233 -14.07 -2.37 -15.01
N THR A 234 -13.78 -2.89 -13.79
CA THR A 234 -12.80 -3.98 -13.55
C THR A 234 -13.45 -5.22 -12.94
#